data_fd994b37339019c0f610e20406668495
#
_entry.id   fd994b37339019c0f610e20406668495
#
_cell.length_a   1.000
_cell.length_b   1.000
_cell.length_c   1.000
_cell.angle_alpha   90.00
_cell.angle_beta   90.00
_cell.angle_gamma   90.00
#
_symmetry.space_group_name_H-M   'P 1'
#
loop_
_entity.id
_entity.type
_entity.pdbx_description
1 polymer ?
#
loop_
_entity_poly.entity_id
_entity_poly.type
_entity_poly.pdbx_seq_one_letter_code
_entity_poly.pdbx_strand_id
1 'polypeptide(L)'
;MKRRDFLKSSFVISALGAALPKTLIGGPKRSSLKTTSLDSDKIIVLVKLNGGNDGLNTIISHQDPLYYQLRPTIGIPNNQSIPITDSLALHPALEPLLPFYQNSQMSIIQNVGYPNGDLSHFRSSDIWDTGSSEDEELFTGWIGRFLEAEYPGFPENSPEFPLAIQFNSANLLEFKSSNSNMALYLYDPDTMYSIITGNYINDQENEAPDTYGGDELNFLREMDLLSFEYSQIINETAENAPNTVLQYPNTSLGQQFEITARLIAGGLPTPIYRLYQNGYDTHIDQVGSSPSTTGRHSTLLSELSDSLSIFLSEMDALGVLDKVLVVTTSELGRRAFENASLGTDHGTSAPTLIFGSDINGGIFGENPNYNQIDVNGNMEMEFDYRQIYSTLMTRWFGTSESITSSVFGGNFSPIPFLNQTVAIHDESHILKKFKLHPAYPNPFNPSTTISFNLPSNSIVKIRLFDLNGKQIQEFNLGQLNSGSNEFILRGNSLPSGPYLVQVKSDFGIRSQKVMLIK
;
A
#
# COMPACT_ATOMS: atom_id res chain seq x y z
N MET A 1 17.09 26.42 1.00
CA MET A 1 16.11 25.34 0.86
C MET A 1 16.83 24.04 1.17
N LYS A 2 16.37 23.22 2.10
CA LYS A 2 17.04 21.96 2.40
C LYS A 2 16.77 20.99 1.24
N ARG A 3 17.75 20.18 0.87
CA ARG A 3 17.72 19.18 -0.21
C ARG A 3 16.44 18.33 -0.22
N ARG A 4 15.97 17.98 0.97
CA ARG A 4 14.73 17.25 1.25
C ARG A 4 13.45 18.00 0.79
N ASP A 5 13.45 19.33 0.83
CA ASP A 5 12.29 20.15 0.44
C ASP A 5 12.23 20.37 -1.06
N PHE A 6 13.40 20.35 -1.74
CA PHE A 6 13.49 20.41 -3.20
C PHE A 6 12.94 19.12 -3.85
N LEU A 7 13.31 17.94 -3.34
CA LEU A 7 12.81 16.66 -3.86
C LEU A 7 11.31 16.46 -3.60
N LYS A 8 10.78 16.96 -2.49
CA LYS A 8 9.34 16.98 -2.22
C LYS A 8 8.56 17.89 -3.17
N SER A 9 9.21 18.95 -3.65
CA SER A 9 8.60 19.92 -4.58
C SER A 9 8.69 19.47 -6.05
N SER A 10 9.62 18.60 -6.41
CA SER A 10 9.89 18.24 -7.82
C SER A 10 8.73 17.46 -8.46
N PHE A 11 8.04 16.62 -7.71
CA PHE A 11 6.87 15.89 -8.22
C PHE A 11 5.62 16.80 -8.36
N VAL A 12 5.58 17.92 -7.63
CA VAL A 12 4.52 18.95 -7.72
C VAL A 12 4.87 20.02 -8.76
N ILE A 13 6.15 20.23 -9.05
CA ILE A 13 6.63 21.26 -9.99
C ILE A 13 6.42 20.84 -11.45
N SER A 14 6.44 19.54 -11.78
CA SER A 14 6.03 19.06 -13.11
C SER A 14 4.57 19.41 -13.45
N ALA A 15 3.73 19.62 -12.45
CA ALA A 15 2.33 20.03 -12.62
C ALA A 15 2.12 21.56 -12.75
N LEU A 16 3.15 22.39 -12.51
CA LEU A 16 3.06 23.86 -12.48
C LEU A 16 4.05 24.54 -13.44
N GLY A 17 4.40 23.93 -14.57
CA GLY A 17 5.39 24.38 -15.52
C GLY A 17 4.99 25.61 -16.34
N ALA A 18 5.98 26.38 -16.75
CA ALA A 18 5.89 27.52 -17.66
C ALA A 18 5.71 27.05 -19.12
N ALA A 19 4.86 27.76 -19.87
CA ALA A 19 4.54 27.45 -21.27
C ALA A 19 5.77 27.55 -22.19
N LEU A 20 6.07 26.45 -22.91
CA LEU A 20 7.06 26.41 -24.01
C LEU A 20 6.52 25.63 -25.22
N PRO A 21 7.03 25.87 -26.44
CA PRO A 21 6.38 25.45 -27.66
C PRO A 21 6.56 23.95 -28.00
N LYS A 22 5.52 23.40 -28.63
CA LYS A 22 5.42 22.04 -29.12
C LYS A 22 6.48 21.70 -30.17
N THR A 23 7.31 20.66 -29.90
CA THR A 23 7.98 19.91 -30.97
C THR A 23 8.12 18.44 -30.61
N LEU A 24 7.61 17.65 -31.44
CA LEU A 24 7.46 16.24 -31.74
C LEU A 24 8.43 15.21 -31.14
N ILE A 25 7.89 14.27 -30.41
CA ILE A 25 7.57 12.84 -30.61
C ILE A 25 8.65 12.02 -31.35
N GLY A 26 9.27 11.14 -30.59
CA GLY A 26 10.11 10.06 -31.06
C GLY A 26 11.08 9.59 -29.99
N GLY A 27 10.56 9.20 -28.79
CA GLY A 27 11.40 8.55 -27.78
C GLY A 27 11.79 7.14 -28.19
N PRO A 28 12.94 6.61 -27.75
CA PRO A 28 13.31 5.22 -27.99
C PRO A 28 12.29 4.31 -27.33
N LYS A 29 11.74 3.34 -28.09
CA LYS A 29 10.92 2.28 -27.54
C LYS A 29 11.74 1.52 -26.51
N ARG A 30 11.40 1.61 -25.24
CA ARG A 30 11.92 0.68 -24.23
C ARG A 30 11.55 -0.74 -24.66
N SER A 31 12.52 -1.65 -24.67
CA SER A 31 12.22 -3.06 -24.87
C SER A 31 11.48 -3.54 -23.63
N SER A 32 10.21 -3.91 -23.77
CA SER A 32 9.40 -4.46 -22.70
C SER A 32 10.03 -5.75 -22.17
N LEU A 33 10.80 -5.65 -21.12
CA LEU A 33 11.15 -6.80 -20.30
C LEU A 33 9.96 -7.04 -19.36
N LYS A 34 9.09 -7.97 -19.74
CA LYS A 34 8.06 -8.53 -18.87
C LYS A 34 8.76 -9.21 -17.67
N THR A 35 9.02 -8.47 -16.63
CA THR A 35 9.42 -8.98 -15.33
C THR A 35 8.46 -8.44 -14.27
N THR A 36 7.22 -8.89 -14.34
CA THR A 36 6.30 -8.74 -13.22
C THR A 36 6.50 -9.92 -12.29
N SER A 37 6.85 -9.67 -11.04
CA SER A 37 6.85 -10.70 -9.99
C SER A 37 5.47 -10.89 -9.39
N LEU A 38 4.63 -9.84 -9.37
CA LEU A 38 3.19 -9.97 -9.11
C LEU A 38 2.52 -10.54 -10.37
N ASP A 39 2.42 -11.86 -10.43
CA ASP A 39 1.66 -12.59 -11.46
C ASP A 39 0.17 -12.68 -11.04
N SER A 40 -0.35 -11.57 -10.55
CA SER A 40 -1.69 -11.46 -9.99
C SER A 40 -2.43 -10.31 -10.65
N ASP A 41 -3.65 -10.56 -11.07
CA ASP A 41 -4.61 -9.55 -11.53
C ASP A 41 -5.43 -8.96 -10.36
N LYS A 42 -4.98 -9.20 -9.13
CA LYS A 42 -5.61 -8.73 -7.88
C LYS A 42 -5.33 -7.26 -7.63
N ILE A 43 -6.36 -6.55 -7.19
CA ILE A 43 -6.36 -5.10 -6.95
C ILE A 43 -6.76 -4.84 -5.50
N ILE A 44 -6.06 -3.92 -4.85
CA ILE A 44 -6.45 -3.37 -3.54
C ILE A 44 -6.81 -1.89 -3.70
N VAL A 45 -7.96 -1.51 -3.13
CA VAL A 45 -8.38 -0.12 -2.95
C VAL A 45 -8.34 0.20 -1.47
N LEU A 46 -7.34 0.97 -1.05
CA LEU A 46 -7.19 1.42 0.33
C LEU A 46 -7.90 2.77 0.50
N VAL A 47 -8.84 2.86 1.44
CA VAL A 47 -9.59 4.10 1.74
C VAL A 47 -9.19 4.61 3.12
N LYS A 48 -8.46 5.73 3.19
CA LYS A 48 -8.08 6.35 4.47
C LYS A 48 -9.19 7.27 4.96
N LEU A 49 -9.77 6.92 6.10
CA LEU A 49 -10.71 7.75 6.85
C LEU A 49 -9.88 8.69 7.74
N ASN A 50 -9.45 9.80 7.16
CA ASN A 50 -8.44 10.68 7.73
C ASN A 50 -9.02 11.60 8.80
N GLY A 51 -8.45 11.54 10.00
CA GLY A 51 -8.86 12.30 11.19
C GLY A 51 -9.35 11.44 12.35
N GLY A 52 -9.19 10.12 12.29
CA GLY A 52 -9.58 9.22 13.39
C GLY A 52 -11.09 8.95 13.41
N ASN A 53 -11.52 7.93 12.70
CA ASN A 53 -12.92 7.54 12.65
C ASN A 53 -13.44 7.12 14.03
N ASP A 54 -14.63 7.59 14.41
CA ASP A 54 -15.32 7.09 15.60
C ASP A 54 -15.91 5.70 15.35
N GLY A 55 -15.08 4.69 15.63
CA GLY A 55 -15.42 3.30 15.44
C GLY A 55 -16.64 2.83 16.23
N LEU A 56 -16.82 3.38 17.44
CA LEU A 56 -17.92 2.99 18.31
C LEU A 56 -19.28 3.55 17.87
N ASN A 57 -19.29 4.63 17.06
CA ASN A 57 -20.49 5.11 16.38
C ASN A 57 -20.55 4.64 14.93
N THR A 58 -19.55 3.93 14.43
CA THR A 58 -19.58 3.26 13.12
C THR A 58 -20.15 1.85 13.25
N ILE A 59 -19.62 1.05 14.19
CA ILE A 59 -20.09 -0.28 14.59
C ILE A 59 -20.51 -0.19 16.05
N ILE A 60 -21.81 -0.24 16.28
CA ILE A 60 -22.46 0.16 17.52
C ILE A 60 -22.73 -1.06 18.40
N SER A 61 -22.33 -1.04 19.66
CA SER A 61 -22.71 -2.03 20.66
C SER A 61 -24.14 -1.75 21.17
N HIS A 62 -25.12 -1.93 20.30
CA HIS A 62 -26.50 -1.42 20.44
C HIS A 62 -27.30 -2.03 21.61
N GLN A 63 -26.82 -3.11 22.22
CA GLN A 63 -27.43 -3.73 23.41
C GLN A 63 -26.64 -3.48 24.68
N ASP A 64 -25.45 -2.83 24.62
CA ASP A 64 -24.61 -2.60 25.79
C ASP A 64 -25.02 -1.30 26.52
N PRO A 65 -25.49 -1.38 27.79
CA PRO A 65 -25.87 -0.21 28.54
C PRO A 65 -24.68 0.78 28.77
N LEU A 66 -23.42 0.28 28.82
CA LEU A 66 -22.25 1.12 29.03
C LEU A 66 -21.98 2.02 27.83
N TYR A 67 -22.26 1.56 26.61
CA TYR A 67 -22.20 2.41 25.42
C TYR A 67 -23.05 3.68 25.61
N TYR A 68 -24.29 3.54 26.06
CA TYR A 68 -25.19 4.69 26.28
C TYR A 68 -24.83 5.52 27.51
N GLN A 69 -24.24 4.89 28.55
CA GLN A 69 -23.77 5.62 29.73
C GLN A 69 -22.56 6.51 29.43
N LEU A 70 -21.65 6.03 28.56
CA LEU A 70 -20.45 6.76 28.16
C LEU A 70 -20.75 7.80 27.08
N ARG A 71 -21.84 7.62 26.33
CA ARG A 71 -22.26 8.46 25.18
C ARG A 71 -23.72 8.87 25.30
N PRO A 72 -24.11 9.56 26.40
CA PRO A 72 -25.50 9.88 26.64
C PRO A 72 -26.13 10.81 25.60
N THR A 73 -25.29 11.61 24.89
CA THR A 73 -25.74 12.59 23.89
C THR A 73 -25.44 12.14 22.47
N ILE A 74 -24.24 11.60 22.22
CA ILE A 74 -23.82 11.23 20.86
C ILE A 74 -24.12 9.77 20.51
N GLY A 75 -24.51 8.95 21.48
CA GLY A 75 -24.84 7.55 21.25
C GLY A 75 -25.99 7.40 20.26
N ILE A 76 -25.86 6.45 19.35
CA ILE A 76 -26.89 6.16 18.33
C ILE A 76 -27.99 5.33 18.98
N PRO A 77 -29.26 5.79 18.96
CA PRO A 77 -30.35 5.05 19.59
C PRO A 77 -30.52 3.65 18.99
N ASN A 78 -30.77 2.66 19.87
CA ASN A 78 -30.93 1.26 19.45
C ASN A 78 -31.99 1.09 18.35
N ASN A 79 -33.13 1.76 18.47
CA ASN A 79 -34.23 1.71 17.50
C ASN A 79 -33.93 2.43 16.17
N GLN A 80 -32.79 3.08 16.02
CA GLN A 80 -32.34 3.74 14.80
C GLN A 80 -31.08 3.09 14.20
N SER A 81 -30.38 2.25 14.96
CA SER A 81 -29.24 1.48 14.45
C SER A 81 -29.71 0.31 13.60
N ILE A 82 -28.83 -0.21 12.75
CA ILE A 82 -29.11 -1.35 11.85
C ILE A 82 -28.44 -2.60 12.42
N PRO A 83 -29.19 -3.49 13.12
CA PRO A 83 -28.62 -4.69 13.72
C PRO A 83 -27.99 -5.61 12.68
N ILE A 84 -26.76 -6.08 12.95
CA ILE A 84 -26.05 -7.09 12.16
C ILE A 84 -25.79 -8.38 12.95
N THR A 85 -25.81 -8.26 14.28
CA THR A 85 -25.81 -9.39 15.24
C THR A 85 -26.72 -9.04 16.41
N ASP A 86 -26.85 -9.95 17.38
CA ASP A 86 -27.59 -9.68 18.62
C ASP A 86 -26.99 -8.53 19.45
N SER A 87 -25.70 -8.23 19.27
CA SER A 87 -24.97 -7.25 20.09
C SER A 87 -24.43 -6.06 19.29
N LEU A 88 -24.25 -6.19 17.99
CA LEU A 88 -23.66 -5.16 17.12
C LEU A 88 -24.62 -4.69 16.03
N ALA A 89 -24.55 -3.41 15.73
CA ALA A 89 -25.31 -2.76 14.67
C ALA A 89 -24.43 -1.79 13.87
N LEU A 90 -24.80 -1.55 12.62
CA LEU A 90 -24.21 -0.49 11.82
C LEU A 90 -24.86 0.85 12.17
N HIS A 91 -24.09 1.93 12.00
CA HIS A 91 -24.64 3.29 11.95
C HIS A 91 -25.69 3.37 10.81
N PRO A 92 -26.82 4.08 11.00
CA PRO A 92 -27.88 4.13 9.98
C PRO A 92 -27.39 4.65 8.62
N ALA A 93 -26.43 5.54 8.59
CA ALA A 93 -25.80 6.02 7.35
C ALA A 93 -25.04 4.95 6.54
N LEU A 94 -24.81 3.77 7.12
CA LEU A 94 -24.18 2.62 6.45
C LEU A 94 -25.22 1.64 5.85
N GLU A 95 -26.50 2.00 5.82
CA GLU A 95 -27.56 1.16 5.25
C GLU A 95 -27.22 0.62 3.84
N PRO A 96 -26.65 1.40 2.90
CA PRO A 96 -26.24 0.91 1.59
C PRO A 96 -25.24 -0.26 1.61
N LEU A 97 -24.51 -0.46 2.71
CA LEU A 97 -23.54 -1.54 2.87
C LEU A 97 -24.14 -2.82 3.50
N LEU A 98 -25.36 -2.76 4.03
CA LEU A 98 -26.01 -3.92 4.66
C LEU A 98 -26.13 -5.13 3.73
N PRO A 99 -26.48 -4.99 2.43
CA PRO A 99 -26.54 -6.15 1.52
C PRO A 99 -25.18 -6.85 1.38
N PHE A 100 -24.07 -6.14 1.40
CA PHE A 100 -22.72 -6.74 1.31
C PHE A 100 -22.39 -7.53 2.57
N TYR A 101 -22.78 -7.04 3.76
CA TYR A 101 -22.64 -7.81 4.99
C TYR A 101 -23.48 -9.10 4.96
N GLN A 102 -24.75 -9.01 4.55
CA GLN A 102 -25.66 -10.14 4.45
C GLN A 102 -25.20 -11.21 3.44
N ASN A 103 -24.52 -10.79 2.38
CA ASN A 103 -23.97 -11.67 1.36
C ASN A 103 -22.54 -12.15 1.66
N SER A 104 -22.03 -11.94 2.88
CA SER A 104 -20.66 -12.29 3.29
C SER A 104 -19.57 -11.62 2.44
N GLN A 105 -19.87 -10.46 1.88
CA GLN A 105 -18.96 -9.63 1.08
C GLN A 105 -18.41 -8.44 1.88
N MET A 106 -18.66 -8.40 3.19
CA MET A 106 -18.12 -7.41 4.14
C MET A 106 -17.56 -8.14 5.36
N SER A 107 -16.33 -7.81 5.73
CA SER A 107 -15.67 -8.22 6.98
C SER A 107 -15.43 -7.00 7.85
N ILE A 108 -15.65 -7.12 9.15
CA ILE A 108 -15.43 -6.10 10.16
C ILE A 108 -14.36 -6.63 11.11
N ILE A 109 -13.17 -6.03 11.09
CA ILE A 109 -12.11 -6.35 12.03
C ILE A 109 -12.21 -5.35 13.18
N GLN A 110 -12.56 -5.82 14.36
CA GLN A 110 -12.74 -4.98 15.55
C GLN A 110 -11.40 -4.62 16.20
N ASN A 111 -11.38 -3.55 16.96
CA ASN A 111 -10.30 -3.18 17.87
C ASN A 111 -8.90 -3.16 17.21
N VAL A 112 -8.81 -2.61 15.98
CA VAL A 112 -7.55 -2.50 15.25
C VAL A 112 -6.77 -1.27 15.72
N GLY A 113 -5.51 -1.46 16.05
CA GLY A 113 -4.61 -0.39 16.48
C GLY A 113 -3.15 -0.83 16.45
N TYR A 114 -2.33 -0.28 17.32
CA TYR A 114 -0.95 -0.72 17.57
C TYR A 114 -0.61 -0.48 19.06
N PRO A 115 0.37 -1.23 19.62
CA PRO A 115 0.76 -1.09 21.02
C PRO A 115 1.15 0.35 21.36
N ASN A 116 0.80 0.82 22.55
CA ASN A 116 1.10 2.17 23.05
C ASN A 116 0.70 3.30 22.09
N GLY A 117 -0.50 3.20 21.50
CA GLY A 117 -0.98 4.10 20.44
C GLY A 117 -0.73 5.58 20.71
N ASP A 118 -0.02 6.24 19.81
CA ASP A 118 0.16 7.69 19.84
C ASP A 118 -1.15 8.38 19.42
N LEU A 119 -1.52 9.44 20.13
CA LEU A 119 -2.76 10.17 19.87
C LEU A 119 -2.56 11.41 18.96
N SER A 120 -1.38 11.57 18.36
CA SER A 120 -1.10 12.59 17.36
C SER A 120 -1.41 12.07 15.95
N HIS A 121 -2.27 12.76 15.21
CA HIS A 121 -2.54 12.42 13.81
C HIS A 121 -1.28 12.28 12.95
N PHE A 122 -0.29 13.17 13.16
CA PHE A 122 0.96 13.15 12.39
C PHE A 122 1.75 11.87 12.67
N ARG A 123 1.98 11.57 13.95
CA ARG A 123 2.77 10.39 14.34
C ARG A 123 2.04 9.10 13.99
N SER A 124 0.75 9.00 14.30
CA SER A 124 -0.04 7.82 13.95
C SER A 124 -0.15 7.60 12.45
N SER A 125 -0.31 8.67 11.66
CA SER A 125 -0.26 8.55 10.18
C SER A 125 1.09 8.03 9.71
N ASP A 126 2.21 8.55 10.26
CA ASP A 126 3.55 8.06 9.90
C ASP A 126 3.73 6.57 10.26
N ILE A 127 3.22 6.13 11.40
CA ILE A 127 3.25 4.72 11.84
C ILE A 127 2.48 3.84 10.85
N TRP A 128 1.23 4.18 10.55
CA TRP A 128 0.41 3.43 9.59
C TRP A 128 0.99 3.44 8.16
N ASP A 129 1.47 4.59 7.70
CA ASP A 129 2.03 4.74 6.36
C ASP A 129 3.37 4.00 6.22
N THR A 130 4.15 3.87 7.31
CA THR A 130 5.43 3.16 7.29
C THR A 130 5.32 1.69 7.69
N GLY A 131 4.26 1.27 8.37
CA GLY A 131 4.20 -0.10 8.93
C GLY A 131 5.16 -0.31 10.10
N SER A 132 5.58 0.76 10.81
CA SER A 132 6.52 0.73 11.93
C SER A 132 5.84 0.42 13.27
N SER A 133 6.63 0.16 14.32
CA SER A 133 6.18 0.25 15.71
C SER A 133 6.13 1.72 16.19
N GLU A 134 5.58 1.92 17.37
CA GLU A 134 5.42 3.27 17.96
C GLU A 134 6.75 3.96 18.28
N ASP A 135 7.77 3.19 18.61
CA ASP A 135 9.13 3.66 18.98
C ASP A 135 10.11 3.71 17.80
N GLU A 136 9.67 3.31 16.59
CA GLU A 136 10.50 3.26 15.40
C GLU A 136 10.13 4.38 14.42
N GLU A 137 11.13 5.11 13.91
CA GLU A 137 10.97 6.15 12.89
C GLU A 137 11.53 5.66 11.55
N LEU A 138 10.65 5.36 10.60
CA LEU A 138 11.02 4.94 9.25
C LEU A 138 10.78 6.07 8.24
N PHE A 139 11.67 6.14 7.23
CA PHE A 139 11.60 7.12 6.14
C PHE A 139 11.13 6.53 4.81
N THR A 140 10.71 5.26 4.85
CA THR A 140 10.13 4.52 3.72
C THR A 140 8.79 3.95 4.13
N GLY A 141 7.84 3.92 3.19
CA GLY A 141 6.50 3.38 3.42
C GLY A 141 6.43 1.87 3.25
N TRP A 142 5.42 1.25 3.85
CA TRP A 142 5.25 -0.20 3.73
C TRP A 142 4.93 -0.64 2.29
N ILE A 143 4.09 0.13 1.56
CA ILE A 143 3.80 -0.15 0.14
C ILE A 143 5.04 0.12 -0.70
N GLY A 144 5.78 1.20 -0.42
CA GLY A 144 7.04 1.49 -1.11
C GLY A 144 8.03 0.35 -1.01
N ARG A 145 8.27 -0.19 0.19
CA ARG A 145 9.17 -1.36 0.40
C ARG A 145 8.62 -2.64 -0.22
N PHE A 146 7.30 -2.86 -0.13
CA PHE A 146 6.65 -4.00 -0.78
C PHE A 146 6.86 -3.97 -2.29
N LEU A 147 6.52 -2.86 -2.94
CA LEU A 147 6.65 -2.71 -4.39
C LEU A 147 8.13 -2.75 -4.83
N GLU A 148 9.05 -2.19 -4.05
CA GLU A 148 10.49 -2.27 -4.32
C GLU A 148 10.99 -3.73 -4.30
N ALA A 149 10.48 -4.55 -3.38
CA ALA A 149 10.82 -5.98 -3.32
C ALA A 149 10.24 -6.76 -4.51
N GLU A 150 9.04 -6.42 -4.96
CA GLU A 150 8.35 -7.07 -6.08
C GLU A 150 8.82 -6.57 -7.44
N TYR A 151 9.25 -5.31 -7.55
CA TYR A 151 9.74 -4.66 -8.78
C TYR A 151 11.15 -4.09 -8.58
N PRO A 152 12.15 -4.97 -8.37
CA PRO A 152 13.53 -4.53 -8.18
C PRO A 152 14.05 -3.89 -9.47
N GLY A 153 14.66 -2.71 -9.33
CA GLY A 153 15.17 -1.92 -10.45
C GLY A 153 14.20 -0.85 -10.97
N PHE A 154 13.10 -0.58 -10.25
CA PHE A 154 12.30 0.61 -10.49
C PHE A 154 13.11 1.88 -10.08
N PRO A 155 13.11 2.99 -10.85
CA PRO A 155 12.30 3.26 -12.06
C PRO A 155 12.91 2.77 -13.39
N GLU A 156 14.19 2.38 -13.46
CA GLU A 156 14.88 2.04 -14.72
C GLU A 156 14.21 0.85 -15.46
N ASN A 157 13.62 -0.07 -14.70
CA ASN A 157 12.89 -1.23 -15.22
C ASN A 157 11.40 -1.15 -14.80
N SER A 158 10.77 0.00 -14.99
CA SER A 158 9.36 0.18 -14.67
C SER A 158 8.45 -0.62 -15.60
N PRO A 159 7.32 -1.14 -15.09
CA PRO A 159 6.28 -1.72 -15.94
C PRO A 159 5.63 -0.65 -16.84
N GLU A 160 4.87 -1.10 -17.83
CA GLU A 160 4.12 -0.22 -18.74
C GLU A 160 2.92 0.48 -18.08
N PHE A 161 2.65 0.25 -16.80
CA PHE A 161 1.54 0.81 -16.04
C PHE A 161 2.02 1.26 -14.65
N PRO A 162 1.34 2.23 -14.02
CA PRO A 162 1.69 2.67 -12.67
C PRO A 162 1.45 1.56 -11.65
N LEU A 163 2.43 1.33 -10.77
CA LEU A 163 2.36 0.31 -9.71
C LEU A 163 1.36 0.65 -8.62
N ALA A 164 1.14 1.93 -8.39
CA ALA A 164 0.13 2.43 -7.49
C ALA A 164 -0.38 3.78 -7.96
N ILE A 165 -1.65 4.07 -7.69
CA ILE A 165 -2.28 5.36 -7.93
C ILE A 165 -2.83 5.87 -6.59
N GLN A 166 -2.51 7.14 -6.26
CA GLN A 166 -3.07 7.79 -5.09
C GLN A 166 -3.78 9.09 -5.45
N PHE A 167 -4.83 9.42 -4.70
CA PHE A 167 -5.65 10.62 -4.87
C PHE A 167 -5.47 11.58 -3.69
N ASN A 168 -5.75 12.87 -3.90
CA ASN A 168 -5.97 13.92 -2.90
C ASN A 168 -4.93 14.07 -1.78
N SER A 169 -3.78 13.46 -1.87
CA SER A 169 -2.72 13.62 -0.87
C SER A 169 -1.36 13.69 -1.54
N ALA A 170 -0.61 14.72 -1.20
CA ALA A 170 0.81 14.81 -1.53
C ALA A 170 1.69 14.07 -0.50
N ASN A 171 1.09 13.34 0.45
CA ASN A 171 1.87 12.53 1.38
C ASN A 171 2.36 11.27 0.67
N LEU A 172 3.63 11.28 0.33
CA LEU A 172 4.27 10.22 -0.43
C LEU A 172 4.93 9.16 0.46
N LEU A 173 4.79 9.25 1.80
CA LEU A 173 5.54 8.38 2.72
C LEU A 173 5.13 6.92 2.56
N GLU A 174 3.84 6.61 2.45
CA GLU A 174 3.32 5.24 2.32
C GLU A 174 3.89 4.50 1.09
N PHE A 175 4.13 5.23 0.00
CA PHE A 175 4.64 4.70 -1.27
C PHE A 175 6.12 4.92 -1.49
N LYS A 176 6.80 5.53 -0.54
CA LYS A 176 8.22 5.84 -0.67
C LYS A 176 9.07 4.59 -0.43
N SER A 177 9.80 4.16 -1.46
CA SER A 177 10.84 3.14 -1.36
C SER A 177 12.18 3.74 -0.90
N SER A 178 13.24 2.95 -0.89
CA SER A 178 14.58 3.42 -0.57
C SER A 178 15.10 4.45 -1.58
N ASN A 179 14.73 4.34 -2.84
CA ASN A 179 15.29 5.12 -3.94
C ASN A 179 14.29 6.06 -4.61
N SER A 180 12.99 5.72 -4.61
CA SER A 180 11.98 6.46 -5.37
C SER A 180 10.62 6.48 -4.70
N ASN A 181 9.66 7.19 -5.28
CA ASN A 181 8.24 7.03 -4.98
C ASN A 181 7.62 6.04 -5.97
N MET A 182 6.90 5.06 -5.45
CA MET A 182 6.34 3.96 -6.23
C MET A 182 4.89 4.22 -6.70
N ALA A 183 4.29 5.37 -6.32
CA ALA A 183 2.93 5.73 -6.71
C ALA A 183 2.90 6.95 -7.62
N LEU A 184 1.92 6.94 -8.52
CA LEU A 184 1.52 8.09 -9.30
C LEU A 184 0.40 8.85 -8.56
N TYR A 185 0.50 10.17 -8.48
CA TYR A 185 -0.56 11.03 -8.00
C TYR A 185 -1.51 11.35 -9.15
N LEU A 186 -2.79 11.06 -8.97
CA LEU A 186 -3.82 11.28 -9.96
C LEU A 186 -4.92 12.19 -9.40
N TYR A 187 -5.18 13.27 -10.09
CA TYR A 187 -6.34 14.12 -9.79
C TYR A 187 -7.54 13.70 -10.65
N ASP A 188 -7.34 13.67 -11.94
CA ASP A 188 -8.33 13.28 -12.96
C ASP A 188 -7.57 12.89 -14.24
N PRO A 189 -7.90 11.77 -14.91
CA PRO A 189 -7.16 11.27 -16.06
C PRO A 189 -7.03 12.28 -17.20
N ASP A 190 -8.15 12.91 -17.57
CA ASP A 190 -8.20 13.86 -18.70
C ASP A 190 -7.42 15.14 -18.39
N THR A 191 -7.55 15.65 -17.17
CA THR A 191 -6.80 16.84 -16.71
C THR A 191 -5.31 16.54 -16.61
N MET A 192 -4.93 15.40 -16.05
CA MET A 192 -3.52 15.00 -15.93
C MET A 192 -2.88 14.86 -17.31
N TYR A 193 -3.53 14.17 -18.24
CA TYR A 193 -3.04 14.02 -19.61
C TYR A 193 -2.85 15.38 -20.30
N SER A 194 -3.84 16.27 -20.20
CA SER A 194 -3.77 17.61 -20.80
C SER A 194 -2.64 18.47 -20.22
N ILE A 195 -2.41 18.38 -18.92
CA ILE A 195 -1.32 19.10 -18.25
C ILE A 195 0.05 18.59 -18.73
N ILE A 196 0.26 17.28 -18.72
CA ILE A 196 1.55 16.67 -19.06
C ILE A 196 1.86 16.85 -20.55
N THR A 197 0.93 16.57 -21.44
CA THR A 197 1.12 16.73 -22.89
C THR A 197 1.29 18.17 -23.32
N GLY A 198 0.72 19.14 -22.58
CA GLY A 198 0.86 20.57 -22.85
C GLY A 198 2.23 21.13 -22.45
N ASN A 199 2.92 20.52 -21.50
CA ASN A 199 4.14 21.03 -20.89
C ASN A 199 5.36 20.14 -21.07
N TYR A 200 5.22 18.99 -21.76
CA TYR A 200 6.33 18.05 -21.92
C TYR A 200 7.42 18.62 -22.85
N ILE A 201 8.63 18.77 -22.32
CA ILE A 201 9.83 19.14 -23.06
C ILE A 201 10.72 17.91 -23.10
N ASN A 202 10.96 17.37 -24.29
CA ASN A 202 11.95 16.33 -24.46
C ASN A 202 13.36 16.96 -24.43
N ASP A 203 13.94 17.11 -23.23
CA ASP A 203 15.28 17.65 -23.02
C ASP A 203 16.38 16.55 -23.06
N GLN A 204 16.10 15.44 -23.74
CA GLN A 204 17.06 14.33 -23.87
C GLN A 204 18.21 14.60 -24.86
N GLU A 205 18.22 15.74 -25.56
CA GLU A 205 19.27 16.09 -26.53
C GLU A 205 20.62 16.46 -25.87
N ASN A 206 20.62 16.76 -24.58
CA ASN A 206 21.85 17.10 -23.86
C ASN A 206 22.21 15.98 -22.85
N GLU A 207 23.36 15.35 -23.02
CA GLU A 207 23.90 14.43 -22.02
C GLU A 207 24.08 15.18 -20.68
N ALA A 208 23.61 14.56 -19.58
CA ALA A 208 23.85 15.11 -18.26
C ALA A 208 25.35 15.01 -17.93
N PRO A 209 25.93 15.98 -17.21
CA PRO A 209 27.33 15.92 -16.82
C PRO A 209 27.64 14.65 -16.00
N ASP A 210 28.80 14.04 -16.21
CA ASP A 210 29.28 12.91 -15.40
C ASP A 210 29.68 13.40 -13.97
N THR A 211 28.67 13.74 -13.19
CA THR A 211 28.76 14.26 -11.83
C THR A 211 27.54 13.81 -11.03
N TYR A 212 27.62 13.84 -9.72
CA TYR A 212 26.49 13.57 -8.84
C TYR A 212 25.23 14.41 -9.15
N GLY A 213 25.40 15.67 -9.57
CA GLY A 213 24.30 16.52 -10.04
C GLY A 213 23.76 16.07 -11.40
N GLY A 214 24.58 15.46 -12.24
CA GLY A 214 24.16 14.86 -13.50
C GLY A 214 23.37 13.58 -13.30
N ASP A 215 23.75 12.76 -12.32
CA ASP A 215 22.97 11.56 -11.94
C ASP A 215 21.58 11.95 -11.43
N GLU A 216 21.48 12.98 -10.59
CA GLU A 216 20.18 13.51 -10.13
C GLU A 216 19.34 14.08 -11.29
N LEU A 217 19.97 14.73 -12.25
CA LEU A 217 19.27 15.25 -13.45
C LEU A 217 18.74 14.12 -14.32
N ASN A 218 19.52 13.06 -14.55
CA ASN A 218 19.08 11.89 -15.29
C ASN A 218 17.89 11.20 -14.60
N PHE A 219 17.94 11.06 -13.27
CA PHE A 219 16.83 10.54 -12.49
C PHE A 219 15.55 11.37 -12.66
N LEU A 220 15.67 12.71 -12.57
CA LEU A 220 14.51 13.60 -12.76
C LEU A 220 13.90 13.46 -14.16
N ARG A 221 14.75 13.38 -15.20
CA ARG A 221 14.31 13.18 -16.59
C ARG A 221 13.60 11.84 -16.77
N GLU A 222 14.11 10.80 -16.15
CA GLU A 222 13.50 9.47 -16.21
C GLU A 222 12.13 9.44 -15.54
N MET A 223 11.98 10.07 -14.38
CA MET A 223 10.71 10.20 -13.67
C MET A 223 9.70 11.06 -14.45
N ASP A 224 10.15 12.11 -15.12
CA ASP A 224 9.30 12.96 -15.95
C ASP A 224 8.78 12.20 -17.18
N LEU A 225 9.67 11.46 -17.87
CA LEU A 225 9.29 10.60 -18.99
C LEU A 225 8.31 9.51 -18.54
N LEU A 226 8.55 8.86 -17.43
CA LEU A 226 7.67 7.82 -16.90
C LEU A 226 6.29 8.38 -16.55
N SER A 227 6.23 9.58 -15.97
CA SER A 227 4.97 10.27 -15.68
C SER A 227 4.17 10.58 -16.95
N PHE A 228 4.86 10.98 -18.02
CA PHE A 228 4.24 11.20 -19.33
C PHE A 228 3.72 9.90 -19.95
N GLU A 229 4.51 8.83 -19.98
CA GLU A 229 4.10 7.52 -20.48
C GLU A 229 2.88 6.99 -19.71
N TYR A 230 2.89 7.08 -18.38
CA TYR A 230 1.77 6.66 -17.55
C TYR A 230 0.50 7.49 -17.78
N SER A 231 0.64 8.80 -18.02
CA SER A 231 -0.52 9.64 -18.30
C SER A 231 -1.22 9.27 -19.61
N GLN A 232 -0.45 8.89 -20.64
CA GLN A 232 -1.03 8.40 -21.90
C GLN A 232 -1.82 7.11 -21.70
N ILE A 233 -1.24 6.12 -21.00
CA ILE A 233 -1.89 4.84 -20.73
C ILE A 233 -3.14 5.01 -19.88
N ILE A 234 -3.10 5.87 -18.87
CA ILE A 234 -4.24 6.20 -18.03
C ILE A 234 -5.36 6.82 -18.85
N ASN A 235 -5.04 7.80 -19.72
CA ASN A 235 -6.03 8.44 -20.57
C ASN A 235 -6.64 7.43 -21.57
N GLU A 236 -5.82 6.67 -22.28
CA GLU A 236 -6.27 5.64 -23.21
C GLU A 236 -7.17 4.59 -22.51
N THR A 237 -6.79 4.17 -21.30
CA THR A 237 -7.57 3.24 -20.48
C THR A 237 -8.92 3.84 -20.10
N ALA A 238 -8.91 5.08 -19.64
CA ALA A 238 -10.13 5.78 -19.23
C ALA A 238 -11.08 6.02 -20.42
N GLU A 239 -10.57 6.34 -21.62
CA GLU A 239 -11.35 6.49 -22.84
C GLU A 239 -11.95 5.16 -23.33
N ASN A 240 -11.24 4.05 -23.15
CA ASN A 240 -11.67 2.71 -23.55
C ASN A 240 -12.61 2.04 -22.52
N ALA A 241 -12.77 2.63 -21.34
CA ALA A 241 -13.65 2.07 -20.31
C ALA A 241 -15.10 2.05 -20.78
N PRO A 242 -15.87 0.99 -20.48
CA PRO A 242 -17.30 0.97 -20.73
C PRO A 242 -17.99 2.15 -20.03
N ASN A 243 -18.98 2.73 -20.67
CA ASN A 243 -19.79 3.76 -20.02
C ASN A 243 -20.56 3.13 -18.86
N THR A 244 -20.32 3.63 -17.66
CA THR A 244 -21.15 3.28 -16.50
C THR A 244 -22.48 4.02 -16.54
N VAL A 245 -23.55 3.34 -16.12
CA VAL A 245 -24.86 3.97 -15.92
C VAL A 245 -25.07 4.40 -14.47
N LEU A 246 -24.11 4.02 -13.59
CA LEU A 246 -24.17 4.32 -12.16
C LEU A 246 -23.64 5.75 -11.93
N GLN A 247 -24.32 6.49 -11.07
CA GLN A 247 -23.96 7.86 -10.73
C GLN A 247 -23.34 7.90 -9.34
N TYR A 248 -22.05 8.19 -9.27
CA TYR A 248 -21.36 8.41 -8.01
C TYR A 248 -21.79 9.73 -7.36
N PRO A 249 -21.74 9.81 -6.01
CA PRO A 249 -21.96 11.08 -5.32
C PRO A 249 -21.00 12.16 -5.81
N ASN A 250 -21.49 13.38 -5.97
CA ASN A 250 -20.65 14.53 -6.33
C ASN A 250 -19.86 15.03 -5.12
N THR A 251 -19.05 14.15 -4.54
CA THR A 251 -18.16 14.41 -3.43
C THR A 251 -16.74 14.02 -3.84
N SER A 252 -15.74 14.49 -3.09
CA SER A 252 -14.34 14.13 -3.37
C SER A 252 -14.11 12.62 -3.36
N LEU A 253 -14.69 11.89 -2.39
CA LEU A 253 -14.56 10.44 -2.32
C LEU A 253 -15.31 9.74 -3.46
N GLY A 254 -16.52 10.21 -3.79
CA GLY A 254 -17.29 9.67 -4.92
C GLY A 254 -16.55 9.78 -6.24
N GLN A 255 -15.93 10.92 -6.52
CA GLN A 255 -15.10 11.12 -7.72
C GLN A 255 -13.86 10.21 -7.74
N GLN A 256 -13.20 10.00 -6.59
CA GLN A 256 -12.06 9.07 -6.51
C GLN A 256 -12.48 7.64 -6.82
N PHE A 257 -13.62 7.18 -6.31
CA PHE A 257 -14.16 5.86 -6.64
C PHE A 257 -14.57 5.77 -8.11
N GLU A 258 -15.21 6.79 -8.67
CA GLU A 258 -15.60 6.85 -10.09
C GLU A 258 -14.38 6.71 -11.02
N ILE A 259 -13.32 7.47 -10.76
CA ILE A 259 -12.06 7.38 -11.52
C ILE A 259 -11.44 5.98 -11.37
N THR A 260 -11.38 5.45 -10.15
CA THR A 260 -10.84 4.12 -9.89
C THR A 260 -11.62 3.05 -10.64
N ALA A 261 -12.95 3.10 -10.59
CA ALA A 261 -13.83 2.18 -11.31
C ALA A 261 -13.60 2.26 -12.83
N ARG A 262 -13.51 3.46 -13.38
CA ARG A 262 -13.25 3.70 -14.80
C ARG A 262 -11.90 3.10 -15.25
N LEU A 263 -10.84 3.25 -14.44
CA LEU A 263 -9.52 2.70 -14.75
C LEU A 263 -9.51 1.16 -14.66
N ILE A 264 -10.15 0.58 -13.67
CA ILE A 264 -10.29 -0.88 -13.54
C ILE A 264 -11.14 -1.44 -14.70
N ALA A 265 -12.26 -0.81 -15.01
CA ALA A 265 -13.14 -1.19 -16.12
C ALA A 265 -12.45 -1.11 -17.49
N GLY A 266 -11.55 -0.13 -17.67
CA GLY A 266 -10.72 0.00 -18.86
C GLY A 266 -9.56 -0.99 -18.94
N GLY A 267 -9.33 -1.78 -17.88
CA GLY A 267 -8.33 -2.84 -17.83
C GLY A 267 -6.94 -2.37 -17.43
N LEU A 268 -6.81 -1.25 -16.70
CA LEU A 268 -5.53 -0.82 -16.15
C LEU A 268 -5.05 -1.83 -15.10
N PRO A 269 -3.89 -2.47 -15.26
CA PRO A 269 -3.44 -3.52 -14.35
C PRO A 269 -2.72 -2.98 -13.11
N THR A 270 -3.07 -1.79 -12.65
CA THR A 270 -2.53 -1.17 -11.44
C THR A 270 -3.01 -1.93 -10.19
N PRO A 271 -2.12 -2.51 -9.39
CA PRO A 271 -2.51 -3.35 -8.28
C PRO A 271 -2.99 -2.58 -7.03
N ILE A 272 -2.65 -1.30 -6.88
CA ILE A 272 -2.94 -0.55 -5.65
C ILE A 272 -3.52 0.83 -5.98
N TYR A 273 -4.69 1.12 -5.39
CA TYR A 273 -5.33 2.44 -5.40
C TYR A 273 -5.45 2.95 -3.98
N ARG A 274 -5.12 4.23 -3.74
CA ARG A 274 -5.20 4.89 -2.45
C ARG A 274 -6.15 6.08 -2.51
N LEU A 275 -7.27 5.96 -1.82
CA LEU A 275 -8.33 6.96 -1.72
C LEU A 275 -8.33 7.59 -0.34
N TYR A 276 -8.81 8.84 -0.24
CA TYR A 276 -8.84 9.60 1.01
C TYR A 276 -10.21 10.24 1.22
N GLN A 277 -10.74 10.07 2.41
CA GLN A 277 -11.87 10.84 2.92
C GLN A 277 -11.42 11.62 4.15
N ASN A 278 -11.37 12.94 4.05
CA ASN A 278 -10.99 13.83 5.13
C ASN A 278 -12.19 14.21 5.98
N GLY A 279 -11.94 14.58 7.24
CA GLY A 279 -12.98 15.21 8.07
C GLY A 279 -13.36 14.44 9.30
N TYR A 280 -12.77 13.27 9.55
CA TYR A 280 -13.09 12.43 10.71
C TYR A 280 -12.54 12.98 12.05
N ASP A 281 -11.79 14.06 12.06
CA ASP A 281 -11.39 14.74 13.29
C ASP A 281 -12.57 15.52 13.90
N THR A 282 -13.46 14.77 14.55
CA THR A 282 -14.76 15.22 15.04
C THR A 282 -14.77 15.50 16.54
N HIS A 283 -13.84 16.35 17.01
CA HIS A 283 -13.85 16.82 18.39
C HIS A 283 -15.08 17.65 18.73
N ILE A 284 -15.68 18.30 17.74
CA ILE A 284 -16.81 19.23 17.89
C ILE A 284 -17.87 18.88 16.87
N ASP A 285 -19.14 18.94 17.26
CA ASP A 285 -20.30 18.75 16.37
C ASP A 285 -20.22 17.47 15.54
N GLN A 286 -19.72 16.38 16.15
CA GLN A 286 -19.70 15.06 15.53
C GLN A 286 -21.08 14.61 15.13
N VAL A 287 -22.06 14.86 16.02
CA VAL A 287 -23.48 14.60 15.78
C VAL A 287 -24.27 15.91 15.76
N GLY A 288 -25.44 15.90 15.14
CA GLY A 288 -26.39 16.99 15.20
C GLY A 288 -26.98 17.15 16.62
N SER A 289 -27.54 18.31 16.90
CA SER A 289 -28.17 18.58 18.20
C SER A 289 -29.36 17.66 18.50
N SER A 290 -30.00 17.09 17.48
CA SER A 290 -31.02 16.05 17.56
C SER A 290 -31.53 15.73 16.15
N PRO A 291 -31.62 14.46 15.73
CA PRO A 291 -31.12 13.26 16.42
C PRO A 291 -29.60 13.05 16.26
N SER A 292 -29.00 12.24 17.14
CA SER A 292 -27.56 11.88 17.08
C SER A 292 -27.15 11.08 15.83
N THR A 293 -28.13 10.57 15.07
CA THR A 293 -27.93 9.92 13.77
C THR A 293 -27.67 10.90 12.63
N THR A 294 -27.58 12.20 12.91
CA THR A 294 -27.24 13.25 11.96
C THR A 294 -25.96 13.97 12.39
N GLY A 295 -25.44 14.86 11.56
CA GLY A 295 -24.24 15.62 11.84
C GLY A 295 -23.05 15.21 11.00
N ARG A 296 -21.87 15.70 11.35
CA ARG A 296 -20.66 15.56 10.54
C ARG A 296 -20.25 14.10 10.32
N HIS A 297 -20.23 13.29 11.37
CA HIS A 297 -19.84 11.89 11.28
C HIS A 297 -20.83 11.08 10.41
N SER A 298 -22.12 11.28 10.61
CA SER A 298 -23.17 10.68 9.79
C SER A 298 -23.04 11.03 8.30
N THR A 299 -22.74 12.30 7.98
CA THR A 299 -22.50 12.74 6.61
C THR A 299 -21.31 12.01 5.99
N LEU A 300 -20.18 11.92 6.70
CA LEU A 300 -19.00 11.21 6.23
C LEU A 300 -19.27 9.72 6.00
N LEU A 301 -19.98 9.06 6.92
CA LEU A 301 -20.37 7.65 6.76
C LEU A 301 -21.35 7.45 5.59
N SER A 302 -22.27 8.40 5.34
CA SER A 302 -23.15 8.35 4.18
C SER A 302 -22.37 8.48 2.87
N GLU A 303 -21.46 9.45 2.77
CA GLU A 303 -20.60 9.62 1.59
C GLU A 303 -19.76 8.36 1.31
N LEU A 304 -19.21 7.74 2.37
CA LEU A 304 -18.46 6.49 2.27
C LEU A 304 -19.36 5.36 1.75
N SER A 305 -20.51 5.14 2.39
CA SER A 305 -21.40 4.03 2.09
C SER A 305 -22.02 4.14 0.69
N ASP A 306 -22.46 5.34 0.30
CA ASP A 306 -23.04 5.58 -1.02
C ASP A 306 -22.01 5.37 -2.12
N SER A 307 -20.80 5.92 -1.98
CA SER A 307 -19.73 5.79 -2.98
C SER A 307 -19.24 4.34 -3.09
N LEU A 308 -19.05 3.69 -1.96
CA LEU A 308 -18.52 2.32 -1.88
C LEU A 308 -19.54 1.29 -2.39
N SER A 309 -20.83 1.43 -2.03
CA SER A 309 -21.87 0.51 -2.51
C SER A 309 -22.05 0.56 -4.03
N ILE A 310 -21.94 1.75 -4.62
CA ILE A 310 -21.97 1.94 -6.08
C ILE A 310 -20.74 1.29 -6.71
N PHE A 311 -19.54 1.55 -6.17
CA PHE A 311 -18.30 0.97 -6.66
C PHE A 311 -18.32 -0.57 -6.64
N LEU A 312 -18.71 -1.17 -5.53
CA LEU A 312 -18.78 -2.63 -5.40
C LEU A 312 -19.81 -3.23 -6.37
N SER A 313 -20.97 -2.57 -6.52
CA SER A 313 -22.01 -3.00 -7.47
C SER A 313 -21.53 -2.91 -8.92
N GLU A 314 -20.74 -1.89 -9.26
CA GLU A 314 -20.15 -1.74 -10.59
C GLU A 314 -19.08 -2.82 -10.85
N MET A 315 -18.21 -3.11 -9.88
CA MET A 315 -17.21 -4.20 -10.00
C MET A 315 -17.88 -5.57 -10.16
N ASP A 316 -18.99 -5.80 -9.47
CA ASP A 316 -19.78 -7.02 -9.61
C ASP A 316 -20.43 -7.11 -11.00
N ALA A 317 -21.06 -6.04 -11.48
CA ALA A 317 -21.67 -5.97 -12.81
C ALA A 317 -20.66 -6.18 -13.95
N LEU A 318 -19.41 -5.75 -13.74
CA LEU A 318 -18.30 -5.97 -14.68
C LEU A 318 -17.68 -7.38 -14.55
N GLY A 319 -18.07 -8.16 -13.55
CA GLY A 319 -17.51 -9.50 -13.29
C GLY A 319 -16.05 -9.48 -12.83
N VAL A 320 -15.64 -8.44 -12.12
CA VAL A 320 -14.26 -8.26 -11.62
C VAL A 320 -14.19 -8.10 -10.10
N LEU A 321 -15.30 -8.24 -9.38
CA LEU A 321 -15.34 -8.07 -7.93
C LEU A 321 -14.47 -9.11 -7.18
N ASP A 322 -14.24 -10.28 -7.77
CA ASP A 322 -13.32 -11.31 -7.26
C ASP A 322 -11.84 -10.92 -7.32
N LYS A 323 -11.52 -9.86 -8.08
CA LYS A 323 -10.18 -9.31 -8.23
C LYS A 323 -9.96 -8.04 -7.41
N VAL A 324 -11.01 -7.50 -6.81
CA VAL A 324 -10.98 -6.21 -6.11
C VAL A 324 -11.26 -6.40 -4.62
N LEU A 325 -10.37 -5.88 -3.80
CA LEU A 325 -10.52 -5.82 -2.35
C LEU A 325 -10.49 -4.36 -1.91
N VAL A 326 -11.53 -3.91 -1.19
CA VAL A 326 -11.56 -2.57 -0.60
C VAL A 326 -11.31 -2.67 0.89
N VAL A 327 -10.40 -1.85 1.42
CA VAL A 327 -10.01 -1.85 2.85
C VAL A 327 -10.03 -0.42 3.36
N THR A 328 -10.81 -0.16 4.41
CA THR A 328 -10.77 1.13 5.11
C THR A 328 -9.65 1.14 6.15
N THR A 329 -8.99 2.28 6.33
CA THR A 329 -7.98 2.49 7.37
C THR A 329 -8.25 3.81 8.07
N SER A 330 -7.90 3.92 9.36
CA SER A 330 -7.91 5.19 10.09
C SER A 330 -6.69 5.22 11.00
N GLU A 331 -5.97 6.32 11.03
CA GLU A 331 -4.73 6.44 11.79
C GLU A 331 -4.94 6.41 13.30
N LEU A 332 -6.17 6.72 13.75
CA LEU A 332 -6.59 6.74 15.15
C LEU A 332 -8.00 6.15 15.27
N GLY A 333 -8.36 5.73 16.48
CA GLY A 333 -9.72 5.60 16.93
C GLY A 333 -10.20 6.81 17.73
N ARG A 334 -11.32 6.65 18.43
CA ARG A 334 -11.89 7.64 19.33
C ARG A 334 -12.11 7.04 20.71
N ARG A 335 -12.06 7.88 21.76
CA ARG A 335 -12.32 7.47 23.15
C ARG A 335 -13.72 6.90 23.30
N ALA A 336 -13.88 6.05 24.30
CA ALA A 336 -15.16 5.42 24.60
C ALA A 336 -16.23 6.44 25.00
N PHE A 337 -15.85 7.51 25.73
CA PHE A 337 -16.79 8.54 26.18
C PHE A 337 -16.81 9.77 25.26
N GLU A 338 -17.97 10.43 25.25
CA GLU A 338 -18.16 11.71 24.57
C GLU A 338 -17.48 12.85 25.34
N ASN A 339 -17.19 13.95 24.64
CA ASN A 339 -16.74 15.20 25.25
C ASN A 339 -17.87 16.24 25.34
N ALA A 340 -17.59 17.38 25.97
CA ALA A 340 -18.59 18.43 26.18
C ALA A 340 -19.01 19.20 24.92
N SER A 341 -18.41 18.91 23.77
CA SER A 341 -18.64 19.60 22.48
C SER A 341 -19.41 18.74 21.47
N LEU A 342 -20.19 17.75 21.91
CA LEU A 342 -20.91 16.80 21.06
C LEU A 342 -19.98 16.04 20.10
N GLY A 343 -18.78 15.69 20.58
CA GLY A 343 -17.77 14.97 19.82
C GLY A 343 -16.99 13.99 20.68
N THR A 344 -15.86 13.54 20.17
CA THR A 344 -14.97 12.60 20.83
C THR A 344 -13.52 13.01 20.66
N ASP A 345 -12.71 12.74 21.69
CA ASP A 345 -11.26 12.92 21.61
C ASP A 345 -10.58 11.69 21.01
N HIS A 346 -9.30 11.84 20.64
CA HIS A 346 -8.50 10.76 20.05
C HIS A 346 -8.41 9.55 20.96
N GLY A 347 -8.52 8.36 20.36
CA GLY A 347 -8.40 7.06 21.01
C GLY A 347 -7.47 6.14 20.19
N THR A 348 -7.25 4.93 20.72
CA THR A 348 -6.16 4.04 20.26
C THR A 348 -6.58 2.99 19.23
N SER A 349 -7.86 2.65 19.13
CA SER A 349 -8.33 1.59 18.24
C SER A 349 -9.64 1.94 17.55
N ALA A 350 -9.81 1.40 16.33
CA ALA A 350 -11.01 1.54 15.53
C ALA A 350 -11.27 0.25 14.72
N PRO A 351 -12.51 -0.02 14.26
CA PRO A 351 -12.76 -1.11 13.34
C PRO A 351 -12.21 -0.78 11.94
N THR A 352 -11.70 -1.82 11.27
CA THR A 352 -11.39 -1.80 9.85
C THR A 352 -12.47 -2.56 9.09
N LEU A 353 -12.99 -1.95 8.01
CA LEU A 353 -13.99 -2.57 7.14
C LEU A 353 -13.32 -3.06 5.87
N ILE A 354 -13.63 -4.29 5.46
CA ILE A 354 -13.05 -4.94 4.29
C ILE A 354 -14.19 -5.46 3.40
N PHE A 355 -14.09 -5.21 2.10
CA PHE A 355 -15.12 -5.57 1.13
C PHE A 355 -14.52 -6.28 -0.08
N GLY A 356 -15.22 -7.29 -0.57
CA GLY A 356 -14.87 -8.08 -1.75
C GLY A 356 -15.70 -9.36 -1.83
N SER A 357 -15.60 -10.11 -2.91
CA SER A 357 -16.31 -11.40 -3.04
C SER A 357 -15.49 -12.59 -2.55
N ASP A 358 -14.17 -12.47 -2.49
CA ASP A 358 -13.25 -13.54 -2.08
C ASP A 358 -12.79 -13.35 -0.62
N ILE A 359 -13.74 -13.03 0.27
CA ILE A 359 -13.50 -12.83 1.69
C ILE A 359 -14.35 -13.75 2.56
N ASN A 360 -13.88 -14.02 3.77
CA ASN A 360 -14.71 -14.57 4.85
C ASN A 360 -15.46 -13.41 5.50
N GLY A 361 -16.71 -13.19 5.08
CA GLY A 361 -17.53 -12.12 5.64
C GLY A 361 -17.86 -12.35 7.11
N GLY A 362 -18.21 -11.25 7.80
CA GLY A 362 -18.60 -11.30 9.21
C GLY A 362 -17.68 -10.48 10.11
N ILE A 363 -17.66 -10.80 11.39
CA ILE A 363 -16.95 -10.03 12.43
C ILE A 363 -15.75 -10.85 12.91
N PHE A 364 -14.60 -10.19 13.01
CA PHE A 364 -13.35 -10.72 13.54
C PHE A 364 -12.95 -9.90 14.76
N GLY A 365 -12.61 -10.60 15.84
CA GLY A 365 -12.30 -10.04 17.14
C GLY A 365 -13.51 -9.93 18.04
N GLU A 366 -13.22 -9.56 19.27
CA GLU A 366 -14.22 -9.41 20.32
C GLU A 366 -14.99 -8.09 20.18
N ASN A 367 -16.20 -8.05 20.71
CA ASN A 367 -16.93 -6.79 20.79
C ASN A 367 -16.19 -5.78 21.69
N PRO A 368 -16.33 -4.48 21.42
CA PRO A 368 -15.73 -3.45 22.28
C PRO A 368 -16.09 -3.67 23.76
N ASN A 369 -15.08 -3.77 24.63
CA ASN A 369 -15.28 -4.02 26.05
C ASN A 369 -15.16 -2.74 26.86
N TYR A 370 -16.24 -2.06 27.14
CA TYR A 370 -16.27 -0.79 27.88
C TYR A 370 -15.87 -0.91 29.36
N ASN A 371 -15.74 -2.12 29.92
CA ASN A 371 -15.19 -2.35 31.26
C ASN A 371 -13.65 -2.36 31.28
N GLN A 372 -13.00 -2.45 30.12
CA GLN A 372 -11.55 -2.53 29.94
C GLN A 372 -10.99 -1.30 29.20
N ILE A 373 -11.58 -0.14 29.43
CA ILE A 373 -11.02 1.14 28.98
C ILE A 373 -9.93 1.62 29.95
N ASP A 374 -8.90 2.29 29.41
CA ASP A 374 -7.88 2.91 30.25
C ASP A 374 -8.39 4.16 30.99
N VAL A 375 -7.55 4.75 31.84
CA VAL A 375 -7.92 5.95 32.61
C VAL A 375 -8.24 7.18 31.73
N ASN A 376 -7.82 7.17 30.47
CA ASN A 376 -8.08 8.19 29.47
C ASN A 376 -9.31 7.88 28.60
N GLY A 377 -9.93 6.71 28.76
CA GLY A 377 -11.05 6.24 27.96
C GLY A 377 -10.68 5.60 26.63
N ASN A 378 -9.43 5.21 26.46
CA ASN A 378 -9.00 4.48 25.28
C ASN A 378 -9.49 3.04 25.34
N MET A 379 -9.93 2.54 24.19
CA MET A 379 -10.27 1.13 24.01
C MET A 379 -9.00 0.31 23.86
N GLU A 380 -8.99 -0.89 24.45
CA GLU A 380 -7.91 -1.86 24.24
C GLU A 380 -7.90 -2.34 22.78
N MET A 381 -6.72 -2.40 22.19
CA MET A 381 -6.55 -3.01 20.85
C MET A 381 -6.49 -4.53 20.96
N GLU A 382 -6.99 -5.22 19.94
CA GLU A 382 -6.89 -6.68 19.82
C GLU A 382 -5.98 -7.05 18.63
N PHE A 383 -6.16 -6.39 17.50
CA PHE A 383 -5.38 -6.63 16.30
C PHE A 383 -4.39 -5.50 16.04
N ASP A 384 -3.14 -5.88 15.82
CA ASP A 384 -2.14 -4.98 15.27
C ASP A 384 -2.46 -4.72 13.78
N TYR A 385 -2.50 -3.46 13.36
CA TYR A 385 -2.82 -3.09 11.98
C TYR A 385 -1.90 -3.78 10.95
N ARG A 386 -0.66 -4.12 11.33
CA ARG A 386 0.29 -4.86 10.47
C ARG A 386 -0.16 -6.27 10.18
N GLN A 387 -1.04 -6.87 10.99
CA GLN A 387 -1.66 -8.16 10.68
C GLN A 387 -2.60 -8.05 9.47
N ILE A 388 -3.33 -6.93 9.32
CA ILE A 388 -4.14 -6.65 8.14
C ILE A 388 -3.23 -6.55 6.92
N TYR A 389 -2.19 -5.71 6.99
CA TYR A 389 -1.24 -5.51 5.88
C TYR A 389 -0.51 -6.82 5.51
N SER A 390 -0.10 -7.60 6.52
CA SER A 390 0.47 -8.94 6.31
C SER A 390 -0.51 -9.87 5.59
N THR A 391 -1.79 -9.82 5.93
CA THR A 391 -2.84 -10.60 5.25
C THR A 391 -2.99 -10.17 3.78
N LEU A 392 -3.00 -8.87 3.52
CA LEU A 392 -3.08 -8.34 2.16
C LEU A 392 -1.88 -8.78 1.31
N MET A 393 -0.66 -8.71 1.85
CA MET A 393 0.54 -9.14 1.13
C MET A 393 0.56 -10.65 0.90
N THR A 394 0.33 -11.44 1.94
CA THR A 394 0.53 -12.91 1.88
C THR A 394 -0.65 -13.64 1.27
N ARG A 395 -1.90 -13.24 1.56
CA ARG A 395 -3.10 -13.97 1.16
C ARG A 395 -3.75 -13.40 -0.10
N TRP A 396 -3.67 -12.08 -0.30
CA TRP A 396 -4.24 -11.45 -1.48
C TRP A 396 -3.26 -11.40 -2.64
N PHE A 397 -2.06 -10.87 -2.42
CA PHE A 397 -1.03 -10.79 -3.47
C PHE A 397 -0.15 -12.04 -3.58
N GLY A 398 -0.22 -12.97 -2.64
CA GLY A 398 0.61 -14.18 -2.65
C GLY A 398 2.10 -13.93 -2.40
N THR A 399 2.44 -12.79 -1.78
CA THR A 399 3.81 -12.45 -1.43
C THR A 399 4.36 -13.42 -0.38
N SER A 400 5.64 -13.79 -0.50
CA SER A 400 6.27 -14.70 0.46
C SER A 400 6.35 -14.11 1.87
N GLU A 401 6.26 -14.96 2.88
CA GLU A 401 6.42 -14.55 4.29
C GLU A 401 7.76 -13.86 4.56
N SER A 402 8.82 -14.25 3.84
CA SER A 402 10.13 -13.61 3.94
C SER A 402 10.11 -12.14 3.49
N ILE A 403 9.47 -11.82 2.38
CA ILE A 403 9.31 -10.44 1.91
C ILE A 403 8.44 -9.67 2.88
N THR A 404 7.29 -10.24 3.29
CA THR A 404 6.36 -9.61 4.23
C THR A 404 7.04 -9.28 5.57
N SER A 405 7.80 -10.24 6.12
CA SER A 405 8.58 -10.03 7.34
C SER A 405 9.64 -8.94 7.18
N SER A 406 10.28 -8.83 6.02
CA SER A 406 11.26 -7.77 5.76
C SER A 406 10.61 -6.38 5.65
N VAL A 407 9.38 -6.32 5.15
CA VAL A 407 8.62 -5.06 5.03
C VAL A 407 8.24 -4.50 6.40
N PHE A 408 7.85 -5.36 7.36
CA PHE A 408 7.37 -4.92 8.68
C PHE A 408 8.40 -5.07 9.81
N GLY A 409 9.60 -5.56 9.51
CA GLY A 409 10.64 -5.82 10.53
C GLY A 409 10.28 -6.95 11.51
N GLY A 410 9.28 -7.77 11.19
CA GLY A 410 8.78 -8.84 12.05
C GLY A 410 7.67 -9.66 11.40
N ASN A 411 7.26 -10.72 12.10
CA ASN A 411 6.17 -11.59 11.66
C ASN A 411 4.84 -11.19 12.31
N PHE A 412 3.88 -10.81 11.49
CA PHE A 412 2.51 -10.49 11.91
C PHE A 412 1.57 -11.54 11.32
N SER A 413 0.98 -12.35 12.19
CA SER A 413 0.10 -13.44 11.77
C SER A 413 -1.10 -12.91 10.99
N PRO A 414 -1.37 -13.42 9.79
CA PRO A 414 -2.53 -13.01 9.00
C PRO A 414 -3.85 -13.24 9.72
N ILE A 415 -4.80 -12.33 9.56
CA ILE A 415 -6.17 -12.45 10.04
C ILE A 415 -6.98 -13.23 8.98
N PRO A 416 -7.82 -14.21 9.35
CA PRO A 416 -8.46 -15.11 8.40
C PRO A 416 -9.73 -14.51 7.75
N PHE A 417 -9.70 -13.23 7.38
CA PHE A 417 -10.79 -12.58 6.66
C PHE A 417 -10.77 -12.83 5.14
N LEU A 418 -9.67 -13.36 4.61
CA LEU A 418 -9.61 -13.86 3.24
C LEU A 418 -9.86 -15.36 3.25
N ASN A 419 -10.65 -15.82 2.28
CA ASN A 419 -10.74 -17.24 2.01
C ASN A 419 -9.31 -17.74 1.82
N GLN A 420 -8.94 -18.78 2.58
CA GLN A 420 -7.74 -19.52 2.26
C GLN A 420 -7.98 -20.18 0.90
N THR A 421 -7.78 -19.45 -0.18
CA THR A 421 -7.20 -20.12 -1.31
C THR A 421 -5.90 -20.67 -0.72
N VAL A 422 -5.90 -21.97 -0.43
CA VAL A 422 -4.70 -22.74 -0.58
C VAL A 422 -4.37 -22.50 -2.05
N ALA A 423 -3.71 -21.38 -2.36
CA ALA A 423 -2.74 -21.40 -3.40
C ALA A 423 -1.87 -22.56 -2.92
N ILE A 424 -2.09 -23.71 -3.51
CA ILE A 424 -1.00 -24.60 -3.78
C ILE A 424 -0.10 -23.66 -4.56
N HIS A 425 0.75 -22.91 -3.84
CA HIS A 425 1.99 -22.48 -4.38
C HIS A 425 2.62 -23.83 -4.72
N ASP A 426 2.32 -24.25 -5.93
CA ASP A 426 3.14 -25.21 -6.59
C ASP A 426 4.50 -24.54 -6.51
N GLU A 427 5.33 -24.96 -5.54
CA GLU A 427 6.72 -24.50 -5.41
C GLU A 427 7.42 -24.62 -6.77
N SER A 428 6.82 -25.34 -7.72
CA SER A 428 7.24 -25.47 -9.09
C SER A 428 7.18 -24.17 -9.91
N HIS A 429 6.40 -23.15 -9.56
CA HIS A 429 6.33 -21.88 -10.32
C HIS A 429 7.36 -20.83 -9.91
N ILE A 430 7.81 -20.83 -8.63
CA ILE A 430 8.89 -19.91 -8.16
C ILE A 430 10.26 -20.35 -8.70
N LEU A 431 10.41 -21.59 -9.11
CA LEU A 431 11.68 -22.21 -9.50
C LEU A 431 12.02 -22.12 -10.99
N LYS A 432 11.30 -21.37 -11.81
CA LYS A 432 11.57 -21.32 -13.27
C LYS A 432 12.77 -20.47 -13.69
N LYS A 433 13.38 -19.71 -12.77
CA LYS A 433 14.54 -18.87 -13.09
C LYS A 433 15.61 -18.93 -12.02
N PHE A 434 16.86 -19.05 -12.47
CA PHE A 434 18.03 -18.84 -11.60
C PHE A 434 18.08 -17.38 -11.15
N LYS A 435 17.94 -17.12 -9.83
CA LYS A 435 17.94 -15.79 -9.22
C LYS A 435 19.04 -15.70 -8.17
N LEU A 436 19.81 -14.62 -8.17
CA LEU A 436 20.77 -14.25 -7.15
C LEU A 436 20.15 -13.12 -6.32
N HIS A 437 20.08 -13.30 -5.00
CA HIS A 437 19.54 -12.29 -4.08
C HIS A 437 20.63 -11.35 -3.59
N PRO A 438 20.30 -10.11 -3.15
CA PRO A 438 21.26 -9.21 -2.54
C PRO A 438 22.02 -9.89 -1.39
N ALA A 439 23.33 -9.72 -1.34
CA ALA A 439 24.16 -10.23 -0.25
C ALA A 439 23.85 -9.47 1.05
N TYR A 440 23.72 -10.18 2.16
CA TYR A 440 23.47 -9.56 3.45
C TYR A 440 24.34 -10.17 4.56
N PRO A 441 24.95 -9.31 5.42
CA PRO A 441 25.03 -7.85 5.31
C PRO A 441 25.92 -7.39 4.14
N ASN A 442 25.62 -6.20 3.58
CA ASN A 442 26.45 -5.54 2.58
C ASN A 442 26.33 -4.01 2.77
N PRO A 443 27.37 -3.28 3.25
CA PRO A 443 28.75 -3.76 3.51
C PRO A 443 28.87 -4.84 4.59
N PHE A 444 29.92 -5.67 4.52
CA PHE A 444 30.11 -6.80 5.44
C PHE A 444 31.46 -6.78 6.19
N ASN A 445 31.48 -7.38 7.40
CA ASN A 445 32.68 -7.56 8.23
C ASN A 445 32.51 -8.77 9.16
N PRO A 446 33.31 -9.82 9.06
CA PRO A 446 34.13 -10.25 7.93
C PRO A 446 33.36 -11.19 6.99
N SER A 447 32.05 -11.41 7.16
CA SER A 447 31.28 -12.39 6.38
C SER A 447 29.95 -11.80 5.87
N THR A 448 29.51 -12.31 4.71
CA THR A 448 28.19 -12.03 4.13
C THR A 448 27.58 -13.31 3.57
N THR A 449 26.26 -13.40 3.58
CA THR A 449 25.51 -14.51 2.98
C THR A 449 25.15 -14.17 1.54
N ILE A 450 25.46 -15.08 0.63
CA ILE A 450 25.07 -15.06 -0.78
C ILE A 450 23.94 -16.05 -0.95
N SER A 451 22.71 -15.56 -1.12
CA SER A 451 21.51 -16.38 -1.28
C SER A 451 21.11 -16.42 -2.76
N PHE A 452 20.70 -17.58 -3.26
CA PHE A 452 20.25 -17.74 -4.66
C PHE A 452 19.27 -18.89 -4.81
N ASN A 453 18.38 -18.78 -5.78
CA ASN A 453 17.39 -19.81 -6.11
C ASN A 453 17.76 -20.53 -7.40
N LEU A 454 17.64 -21.86 -7.40
CA LEU A 454 17.85 -22.72 -8.56
C LEU A 454 16.51 -23.29 -9.05
N PRO A 455 16.22 -23.20 -10.37
CA PRO A 455 14.97 -23.73 -10.94
C PRO A 455 14.90 -25.26 -10.95
N SER A 456 16.03 -25.94 -10.97
CA SER A 456 16.18 -27.38 -10.75
C SER A 456 17.59 -27.69 -10.24
N ASN A 457 17.86 -28.95 -9.89
CA ASN A 457 19.18 -29.37 -9.42
C ASN A 457 20.27 -28.95 -10.42
N SER A 458 21.36 -28.35 -9.94
CA SER A 458 22.40 -27.75 -10.78
C SER A 458 23.76 -27.81 -10.13
N ILE A 459 24.81 -27.87 -10.94
CA ILE A 459 26.19 -27.70 -10.46
C ILE A 459 26.46 -26.22 -10.32
N VAL A 460 26.85 -25.79 -9.10
CA VAL A 460 27.04 -24.39 -8.78
C VAL A 460 28.50 -24.09 -8.43
N LYS A 461 29.00 -22.99 -8.97
CA LYS A 461 30.30 -22.39 -8.62
C LYS A 461 30.12 -20.92 -8.26
N ILE A 462 30.82 -20.49 -7.20
CA ILE A 462 30.88 -19.08 -6.82
C ILE A 462 32.30 -18.58 -7.06
N ARG A 463 32.41 -17.42 -7.70
CA ARG A 463 33.70 -16.77 -8.00
C ARG A 463 33.71 -15.38 -7.41
N LEU A 464 34.84 -14.97 -6.89
CA LEU A 464 35.07 -13.64 -6.37
C LEU A 464 36.12 -12.94 -7.24
N PHE A 465 35.82 -11.73 -7.69
CA PHE A 465 36.71 -10.90 -8.50
C PHE A 465 37.00 -9.57 -7.81
N ASP A 466 38.17 -9.00 -8.05
CA ASP A 466 38.44 -7.60 -7.76
C ASP A 466 37.86 -6.69 -8.87
N LEU A 467 37.96 -5.36 -8.67
CA LEU A 467 37.47 -4.39 -9.65
C LEU A 467 38.22 -4.41 -11.00
N ASN A 468 39.40 -5.01 -11.06
CA ASN A 468 40.18 -5.15 -12.30
C ASN A 468 39.77 -6.43 -13.07
N GLY A 469 38.77 -7.18 -12.57
CA GLY A 469 38.32 -8.43 -13.16
C GLY A 469 39.22 -9.63 -12.88
N LYS A 470 40.21 -9.47 -11.98
CA LYS A 470 41.07 -10.58 -11.56
C LYS A 470 40.31 -11.50 -10.61
N GLN A 471 40.23 -12.78 -10.93
CA GLN A 471 39.64 -13.78 -10.05
C GLN A 471 40.51 -13.96 -8.79
N ILE A 472 39.92 -13.72 -7.63
CA ILE A 472 40.57 -13.80 -6.31
C ILE A 472 40.34 -15.17 -5.66
N GLN A 473 39.11 -15.69 -5.73
CA GLN A 473 38.71 -16.97 -5.15
C GLN A 473 37.68 -17.68 -6.05
N GLU A 474 37.65 -19.02 -5.96
CA GLU A 474 36.60 -19.85 -6.56
C GLU A 474 36.16 -20.90 -5.55
N PHE A 475 34.87 -21.09 -5.40
CA PHE A 475 34.22 -22.07 -4.56
C PHE A 475 33.39 -23.00 -5.44
N ASN A 476 33.68 -24.27 -5.45
CA ASN A 476 32.89 -25.29 -6.15
C ASN A 476 31.93 -25.93 -5.14
N LEU A 477 30.62 -25.59 -5.24
CA LEU A 477 29.61 -26.10 -4.32
C LEU A 477 29.07 -27.48 -4.73
N GLY A 478 29.47 -27.99 -5.91
CA GLY A 478 28.96 -29.24 -6.45
C GLY A 478 27.50 -29.14 -6.90
N GLN A 479 26.81 -30.26 -6.84
CA GLN A 479 25.39 -30.34 -7.19
C GLN A 479 24.54 -29.89 -6.01
N LEU A 480 23.74 -28.85 -6.21
CA LEU A 480 22.76 -28.31 -5.25
C LEU A 480 21.35 -28.62 -5.72
N ASN A 481 20.44 -28.77 -4.77
CA ASN A 481 19.02 -29.01 -5.04
C ASN A 481 18.33 -27.76 -5.57
N SER A 482 17.22 -27.97 -6.29
CA SER A 482 16.29 -26.90 -6.64
C SER A 482 15.79 -26.20 -5.37
N GLY A 483 15.45 -24.90 -5.49
CA GLY A 483 15.01 -24.09 -4.36
C GLY A 483 16.04 -23.08 -3.90
N SER A 484 15.85 -22.57 -2.69
CA SER A 484 16.73 -21.58 -2.07
C SER A 484 18.00 -22.24 -1.57
N ASN A 485 19.14 -21.65 -1.91
CA ASN A 485 20.47 -22.08 -1.50
C ASN A 485 21.25 -20.89 -0.97
N GLU A 486 22.14 -21.12 0.00
CA GLU A 486 22.93 -20.09 0.64
C GLU A 486 24.41 -20.46 0.69
N PHE A 487 25.26 -19.45 0.59
CA PHE A 487 26.71 -19.58 0.74
C PHE A 487 27.27 -18.43 1.58
N ILE A 488 28.03 -18.74 2.62
CA ILE A 488 28.66 -17.71 3.46
C ILE A 488 30.04 -17.36 2.89
N LEU A 489 30.15 -16.16 2.32
CA LEU A 489 31.42 -15.60 1.87
C LEU A 489 32.16 -14.98 3.07
N ARG A 490 33.43 -15.41 3.29
CA ARG A 490 34.29 -14.89 4.36
C ARG A 490 35.45 -14.09 3.79
N GLY A 491 35.57 -12.83 4.21
CA GLY A 491 36.60 -11.89 3.76
C GLY A 491 37.83 -11.75 4.64
N ASN A 492 38.09 -12.71 5.57
CA ASN A 492 39.15 -12.59 6.58
C ASN A 492 40.55 -12.31 5.99
N SER A 493 40.86 -12.91 4.84
CA SER A 493 42.17 -12.78 4.15
C SER A 493 42.16 -11.69 3.06
N LEU A 494 41.04 -11.02 2.82
CA LEU A 494 40.88 -10.04 1.75
C LEU A 494 41.12 -8.63 2.31
N PRO A 495 41.69 -7.68 1.53
CA PRO A 495 41.70 -6.27 1.86
C PRO A 495 40.28 -5.67 1.93
N SER A 496 40.09 -4.58 2.71
CA SER A 496 38.84 -3.81 2.63
C SER A 496 38.67 -3.21 1.23
N GLY A 497 37.46 -3.26 0.70
CA GLY A 497 37.16 -2.76 -0.64
C GLY A 497 35.99 -3.48 -1.31
N PRO A 498 35.60 -3.03 -2.50
CA PRO A 498 34.55 -3.63 -3.30
C PRO A 498 35.06 -4.87 -4.05
N TYR A 499 34.18 -5.86 -4.14
CA TYR A 499 34.38 -7.11 -4.87
C TYR A 499 33.14 -7.43 -5.71
N LEU A 500 33.33 -8.19 -6.80
CA LEU A 500 32.24 -8.76 -7.58
C LEU A 500 32.10 -10.25 -7.26
N VAL A 501 30.95 -10.64 -6.72
CA VAL A 501 30.59 -12.05 -6.54
C VAL A 501 29.83 -12.51 -7.76
N GLN A 502 30.25 -13.61 -8.36
CA GLN A 502 29.59 -14.26 -9.47
C GLN A 502 29.15 -15.66 -9.06
N VAL A 503 27.87 -15.96 -9.24
CA VAL A 503 27.30 -17.31 -9.09
C VAL A 503 27.04 -17.87 -10.46
N LYS A 504 27.64 -19.01 -10.79
CA LYS A 504 27.46 -19.73 -12.05
C LYS A 504 26.72 -21.04 -11.78
N SER A 505 25.66 -21.28 -12.52
CA SER A 505 24.88 -22.53 -12.52
C SER A 505 24.68 -23.02 -13.97
N ASP A 506 24.02 -24.17 -14.16
CA ASP A 506 23.62 -24.66 -15.47
C ASP A 506 22.56 -23.75 -16.14
N PHE A 507 21.91 -22.88 -15.33
CA PHE A 507 20.90 -21.90 -15.77
C PHE A 507 21.46 -20.52 -16.08
N GLY A 508 22.78 -20.37 -16.08
CA GLY A 508 23.47 -19.14 -16.44
C GLY A 508 24.35 -18.57 -15.32
N ILE A 509 24.69 -17.30 -15.47
CA ILE A 509 25.58 -16.58 -14.56
C ILE A 509 24.84 -15.35 -14.02
N ARG A 510 24.98 -15.10 -12.72
CA ARG A 510 24.52 -13.88 -12.05
C ARG A 510 25.64 -13.30 -11.22
N SER A 511 25.71 -11.97 -11.15
CA SER A 511 26.77 -11.28 -10.42
C SER A 511 26.21 -10.14 -9.60
N GLN A 512 26.85 -9.84 -8.47
CA GLN A 512 26.51 -8.69 -7.62
C GLN A 512 27.77 -8.12 -6.98
N LYS A 513 27.74 -6.83 -6.66
CA LYS A 513 28.81 -6.12 -5.96
C LYS A 513 28.63 -6.29 -4.45
N VAL A 514 29.72 -6.58 -3.75
CA VAL A 514 29.77 -6.64 -2.27
C VAL A 514 30.90 -5.76 -1.77
N MET A 515 30.73 -5.15 -0.58
CA MET A 515 31.70 -4.25 0.02
C MET A 515 32.21 -4.82 1.33
N LEU A 516 33.49 -5.16 1.40
CA LEU A 516 34.16 -5.57 2.64
C LEU A 516 34.69 -4.34 3.38
N ILE A 517 34.35 -4.21 4.65
CA ILE A 517 34.87 -3.18 5.56
C ILE A 517 35.48 -3.92 6.76
N LYS A 518 36.77 -3.67 7.02
CA LYS A 518 37.48 -4.21 8.22
C LYS A 518 37.67 -3.10 9.21
#